data_e3e05f461695fc71d0800f472491c7e0
#
_entry.id   e3e05f461695fc71d0800f472491c7e0
#
_cell.length_a   1.000
_cell.length_b   1.000
_cell.length_c   1.000
_cell.angle_alpha   90.00
_cell.angle_beta   90.00
_cell.angle_gamma   90.00
#
_symmetry.space_group_name_H-M   'P 1'
#
loop_
_entity.id
_entity.type
_entity.pdbx_description
1 polymer ?
#
loop_
_entity_poly.entity_id
_entity_poly.type
_entity_poly.pdbx_seq_one_letter_code
_entity_poly.pdbx_strand_id
1 'polypeptide(L)'
;SSGCALHRKECDLNMASNPNYSDVTPAIEALARRSLENSSIAADDYVRYDVKRGLRDLNGKGVLAGLTEISDIVSKKMVDGEEIPCEGELYYRGYSIQDLVGSALREKRFGFEETAYLLLFGQLPTETELSAFSAQLSYYRTLPKNFVRDVILKSPTQDMMNSLAKCVLSIASYDDKTDDISLPNVVRQCMQLIATFPLYAVYGYQAYHYKEGNSLFIHAPRPE
;
A
#
# COMPACT_ATOMS: atom_id res chain seq x y z
N SER A 1 -8.23 -39.30 42.75
CA SER A 1 -7.21 -38.39 42.18
C SER A 1 -7.30 -38.39 40.67
N SER A 2 -8.11 -37.48 40.15
CA SER A 2 -8.38 -37.34 38.73
C SER A 2 -7.54 -36.22 38.18
N GLY A 3 -6.56 -36.53 37.32
CA GLY A 3 -5.74 -35.58 36.62
C GLY A 3 -6.55 -34.83 35.55
N CYS A 4 -6.65 -33.54 35.71
CA CYS A 4 -7.15 -32.63 34.68
C CYS A 4 -6.08 -32.43 33.60
N ALA A 5 -6.19 -33.18 32.51
CA ALA A 5 -5.39 -32.97 31.33
C ALA A 5 -5.93 -31.74 30.58
N LEU A 6 -5.35 -30.60 30.84
CA LEU A 6 -5.50 -29.40 29.99
C LEU A 6 -4.88 -29.69 28.64
N HIS A 7 -5.73 -30.00 27.65
CA HIS A 7 -5.37 -29.94 26.25
C HIS A 7 -4.97 -28.49 25.93
N ARG A 8 -3.65 -28.20 25.99
CA ARG A 8 -3.10 -27.13 25.21
C ARG A 8 -3.33 -27.50 23.74
N LYS A 9 -4.33 -26.92 23.11
CA LYS A 9 -4.28 -26.75 21.67
C LYS A 9 -3.06 -25.89 21.41
N GLU A 10 -1.99 -26.53 21.01
CA GLU A 10 -0.91 -25.88 20.28
C GLU A 10 -1.61 -25.25 19.07
N CYS A 11 -1.84 -23.95 19.18
CA CYS A 11 -2.10 -23.13 18.01
C CYS A 11 -0.77 -23.15 17.26
N ASP A 12 -0.63 -24.10 16.35
CA ASP A 12 0.40 -24.08 15.33
C ASP A 12 0.20 -22.78 14.54
N LEU A 13 0.78 -21.70 15.05
CA LEU A 13 1.13 -20.51 14.29
C LEU A 13 2.24 -20.91 13.32
N ASN A 14 1.93 -21.84 12.45
CA ASN A 14 2.61 -22.03 11.23
C ASN A 14 2.26 -20.80 10.37
N MET A 15 2.85 -19.65 10.71
CA MET A 15 2.99 -18.55 9.77
C MET A 15 3.90 -19.09 8.68
N ALA A 16 3.27 -19.80 7.74
CA ALA A 16 3.94 -20.22 6.53
C ALA A 16 4.46 -18.93 5.88
N SER A 17 5.76 -18.65 6.09
CA SER A 17 6.43 -17.67 5.28
C SER A 17 6.12 -18.02 3.84
N ASN A 18 5.62 -17.07 3.05
CA ASN A 18 5.38 -17.31 1.63
C ASN A 18 6.67 -17.88 1.03
N PRO A 19 6.74 -19.20 0.74
CA PRO A 19 7.97 -19.83 0.32
C PRO A 19 8.42 -19.37 -1.06
N ASN A 20 7.51 -18.76 -1.82
CA ASN A 20 7.77 -18.21 -3.14
C ASN A 20 7.23 -16.79 -3.26
N TYR A 21 8.12 -15.82 -3.08
CA TYR A 21 7.81 -14.39 -3.17
C TYR A 21 7.26 -13.96 -4.55
N SER A 22 7.53 -14.75 -5.59
CA SER A 22 7.20 -14.41 -6.98
C SER A 22 5.92 -15.08 -7.49
N ASP A 23 5.22 -15.85 -6.66
CA ASP A 23 4.00 -16.54 -7.07
C ASP A 23 2.81 -15.60 -7.20
N VAL A 24 2.18 -15.64 -8.36
CA VAL A 24 0.88 -15.05 -8.59
C VAL A 24 -0.19 -16.08 -8.24
N THR A 25 -0.89 -15.83 -7.14
CA THR A 25 -1.96 -16.72 -6.67
C THR A 25 -3.28 -16.44 -7.39
N PRO A 26 -4.25 -17.39 -7.39
CA PRO A 26 -5.59 -17.12 -7.94
C PRO A 26 -6.31 -15.93 -7.30
N ALA A 27 -6.04 -15.64 -6.02
CA ALA A 27 -6.54 -14.44 -5.34
C ALA A 27 -5.98 -13.15 -5.96
N ILE A 28 -4.68 -13.12 -6.25
CA ILE A 28 -4.03 -11.99 -6.92
C ILE A 28 -4.56 -11.81 -8.36
N GLU A 29 -4.80 -12.89 -9.10
CA GLU A 29 -5.41 -12.80 -10.43
C GLU A 29 -6.83 -12.21 -10.40
N ALA A 30 -7.63 -12.56 -9.39
CA ALA A 30 -8.96 -11.98 -9.21
C ALA A 30 -8.90 -10.48 -8.90
N LEU A 31 -7.96 -10.06 -8.03
CA LEU A 31 -7.73 -8.65 -7.72
C LEU A 31 -7.22 -7.86 -8.94
N ALA A 32 -6.33 -8.44 -9.74
CA ALA A 32 -5.82 -7.82 -10.96
C ALA A 32 -6.93 -7.59 -11.99
N ARG A 33 -7.83 -8.56 -12.20
CA ARG A 33 -9.00 -8.39 -13.07
C ARG A 33 -9.88 -7.23 -12.61
N ARG A 34 -10.18 -7.14 -11.30
CA ARG A 34 -10.96 -6.04 -10.72
C ARG A 34 -10.29 -4.69 -10.93
N SER A 35 -8.98 -4.60 -10.75
CA SER A 35 -8.22 -3.38 -11.03
C SER A 35 -8.35 -2.95 -12.49
N LEU A 36 -8.25 -3.89 -13.42
CA LEU A 36 -8.40 -3.62 -14.87
C LEU A 36 -9.81 -3.12 -15.23
N GLU A 37 -10.84 -3.74 -14.65
CA GLU A 37 -12.25 -3.39 -14.91
C GLU A 37 -12.57 -1.95 -14.47
N ASN A 38 -11.92 -1.46 -13.40
CA ASN A 38 -12.19 -0.16 -12.78
C ASN A 38 -11.10 0.90 -13.05
N SER A 39 -10.20 0.69 -13.99
CA SER A 39 -9.08 1.61 -14.24
C SER A 39 -8.78 1.74 -15.74
N SER A 40 -9.80 1.99 -16.54
CA SER A 40 -9.64 2.24 -17.98
C SER A 40 -9.88 3.72 -18.30
N ILE A 41 -8.89 4.39 -18.86
CA ILE A 41 -9.02 5.74 -19.40
C ILE A 41 -9.18 5.64 -20.90
N ALA A 42 -10.26 6.22 -21.45
CA ALA A 42 -10.49 6.21 -22.87
C ALA A 42 -9.42 7.05 -23.61
N ALA A 43 -8.92 6.55 -24.74
CA ALA A 43 -7.93 7.26 -25.53
C ALA A 43 -8.41 8.65 -25.99
N ASP A 44 -9.71 8.78 -26.26
CA ASP A 44 -10.33 10.01 -26.69
C ASP A 44 -10.32 11.12 -25.62
N ASP A 45 -10.24 10.74 -24.33
CA ASP A 45 -10.16 11.70 -23.23
C ASP A 45 -8.84 12.49 -23.26
N TYR A 46 -7.74 11.89 -23.72
CA TYR A 46 -6.47 12.61 -23.89
C TYR A 46 -6.59 13.73 -24.91
N VAL A 47 -7.39 13.56 -25.96
CA VAL A 47 -7.69 14.60 -26.97
C VAL A 47 -8.68 15.60 -26.41
N ARG A 48 -9.76 15.12 -25.77
CA ARG A 48 -10.84 15.94 -25.22
C ARG A 48 -10.33 16.93 -24.15
N TYR A 49 -9.42 16.49 -23.29
CA TYR A 49 -8.84 17.32 -22.21
C TYR A 49 -7.53 18.00 -22.62
N ASP A 50 -7.12 17.92 -23.89
CA ASP A 50 -5.89 18.55 -24.41
C ASP A 50 -4.66 18.24 -23.56
N VAL A 51 -4.45 16.96 -23.25
CA VAL A 51 -3.31 16.51 -22.42
C VAL A 51 -1.99 16.81 -23.12
N LYS A 52 -1.12 17.55 -22.45
CA LYS A 52 0.17 18.01 -22.98
C LYS A 52 1.33 17.13 -22.52
N ARG A 53 2.40 17.16 -23.29
CA ARG A 53 3.72 16.64 -22.85
C ARG A 53 4.46 17.74 -22.11
N GLY A 54 4.94 17.47 -20.90
CA GLY A 54 5.61 18.43 -20.05
C GLY A 54 4.73 18.94 -18.91
N LEU A 55 5.29 19.78 -18.06
CA LEU A 55 4.64 20.21 -16.80
C LEU A 55 4.17 21.67 -16.81
N ARG A 56 4.65 22.48 -17.77
CA ARG A 56 4.32 23.90 -17.85
C ARG A 56 4.20 24.36 -19.31
N ASP A 57 3.30 25.29 -19.52
CA ASP A 57 3.15 26.01 -20.78
C ASP A 57 4.17 27.17 -20.85
N LEU A 58 4.29 27.80 -22.03
CA LEU A 58 5.22 28.90 -22.28
C LEU A 58 5.02 30.12 -21.37
N ASN A 59 3.80 30.33 -20.88
CA ASN A 59 3.46 31.37 -19.90
C ASN A 59 3.78 30.99 -18.44
N GLY A 60 4.41 29.82 -18.21
CA GLY A 60 4.73 29.31 -16.87
C GLY A 60 3.57 28.68 -16.11
N LYS A 61 2.35 28.69 -16.65
CA LYS A 61 1.19 28.02 -16.06
C LYS A 61 1.35 26.50 -16.12
N GLY A 62 0.91 25.79 -15.11
CA GLY A 62 0.85 24.32 -15.13
C GLY A 62 -0.07 23.82 -16.24
N VAL A 63 0.29 22.70 -16.86
CA VAL A 63 -0.50 22.06 -17.91
C VAL A 63 -0.98 20.69 -17.45
N LEU A 64 -2.07 20.19 -18.03
CA LEU A 64 -2.53 18.84 -17.81
C LEU A 64 -1.58 17.87 -18.53
N ALA A 65 -0.73 17.19 -17.76
CA ALA A 65 0.30 16.28 -18.28
C ALA A 65 -0.17 14.81 -18.36
N GLY A 66 -1.30 14.47 -17.75
CA GLY A 66 -1.85 13.13 -17.74
C GLY A 66 -3.25 13.09 -17.14
N LEU A 67 -3.90 11.94 -17.27
CA LEU A 67 -5.20 11.67 -16.66
C LEU A 67 -5.04 10.59 -15.60
N THR A 68 -5.79 10.71 -14.52
CA THR A 68 -5.89 9.69 -13.46
C THR A 68 -7.31 9.63 -12.95
N GLU A 69 -7.77 8.42 -12.64
CA GLU A 69 -9.03 8.19 -11.94
C GLU A 69 -8.83 7.95 -10.43
N ILE A 70 -7.58 7.97 -9.96
CA ILE A 70 -7.24 7.56 -8.60
C ILE A 70 -7.53 8.65 -7.59
N SER A 71 -7.16 9.89 -7.91
CA SER A 71 -7.37 11.02 -6.99
C SER A 71 -7.59 12.31 -7.72
N ASP A 72 -8.32 13.22 -7.10
CA ASP A 72 -8.54 14.58 -7.55
C ASP A 72 -8.31 15.56 -6.39
N ILE A 73 -7.62 16.66 -6.68
CA ILE A 73 -7.35 17.73 -5.74
C ILE A 73 -7.90 19.03 -6.33
N VAL A 74 -8.95 19.55 -5.70
CA VAL A 74 -9.57 20.80 -6.09
C VAL A 74 -9.04 21.92 -5.20
N SER A 75 -8.29 22.85 -5.77
CA SER A 75 -7.76 24.04 -5.05
C SER A 75 -8.28 25.35 -5.60
N LYS A 76 -9.00 25.30 -6.72
CA LYS A 76 -9.60 26.46 -7.41
C LYS A 76 -10.93 26.05 -8.02
N LYS A 77 -11.87 27.02 -8.08
CA LYS A 77 -13.17 26.85 -8.75
C LYS A 77 -13.34 27.96 -9.79
N MET A 78 -14.02 27.63 -10.90
CA MET A 78 -14.40 28.61 -11.90
C MET A 78 -15.64 29.37 -11.44
N VAL A 79 -15.54 30.68 -11.27
CA VAL A 79 -16.67 31.56 -10.94
C VAL A 79 -16.64 32.68 -11.96
N ASP A 80 -17.73 32.86 -12.71
CA ASP A 80 -17.88 33.87 -13.75
C ASP A 80 -16.77 33.95 -14.80
N GLY A 81 -16.17 32.78 -15.08
CA GLY A 81 -15.06 32.64 -16.06
C GLY A 81 -13.67 32.92 -15.50
N GLU A 82 -13.53 33.20 -14.21
CA GLU A 82 -12.25 33.37 -13.54
C GLU A 82 -11.95 32.22 -12.57
N GLU A 83 -10.67 31.82 -12.48
CA GLU A 83 -10.19 30.85 -11.50
C GLU A 83 -10.04 31.51 -10.12
N ILE A 84 -10.90 31.15 -9.17
CA ILE A 84 -10.84 31.65 -7.79
C ILE A 84 -10.33 30.54 -6.89
N PRO A 85 -9.32 30.80 -6.02
CA PRO A 85 -8.88 29.86 -5.00
C PRO A 85 -10.02 29.44 -4.07
N CYS A 86 -10.09 28.17 -3.72
CA CYS A 86 -11.04 27.64 -2.74
C CYS A 86 -10.31 26.84 -1.66
N GLU A 87 -11.03 26.45 -0.62
CA GLU A 87 -10.57 25.45 0.34
C GLU A 87 -10.16 24.17 -0.43
N GLY A 88 -9.02 23.58 -0.06
CA GLY A 88 -8.54 22.36 -0.70
C GLY A 88 -9.48 21.19 -0.45
N GLU A 89 -9.93 20.56 -1.52
CA GLU A 89 -10.73 19.33 -1.46
C GLU A 89 -9.94 18.18 -2.05
N LEU A 90 -9.92 17.04 -1.36
CA LEU A 90 -9.24 15.81 -1.82
C LEU A 90 -10.29 14.71 -1.99
N TYR A 91 -10.26 14.09 -3.14
CA TYR A 91 -11.09 12.94 -3.48
C TYR A 91 -10.23 11.74 -3.85
N TYR A 92 -10.62 10.56 -3.36
CA TYR A 92 -10.06 9.27 -3.77
C TYR A 92 -11.12 8.47 -4.50
N ARG A 93 -10.89 8.17 -5.79
CA ARG A 93 -11.86 7.45 -6.64
C ARG A 93 -13.27 8.05 -6.58
N GLY A 94 -13.36 9.39 -6.49
CA GLY A 94 -14.63 10.12 -6.40
C GLY A 94 -15.23 10.27 -4.99
N TYR A 95 -14.65 9.63 -3.98
CA TYR A 95 -15.07 9.77 -2.57
C TYR A 95 -14.29 10.89 -1.89
N SER A 96 -15.00 11.77 -1.17
CA SER A 96 -14.35 12.81 -0.35
C SER A 96 -13.53 12.17 0.77
N ILE A 97 -12.32 12.70 1.01
CA ILE A 97 -11.49 12.22 2.12
C ILE A 97 -12.18 12.44 3.48
N GLN A 98 -12.97 13.51 3.61
CA GLN A 98 -13.74 13.78 4.82
C GLN A 98 -14.77 12.69 5.11
N ASP A 99 -15.43 12.17 4.07
CA ASP A 99 -16.41 11.10 4.21
C ASP A 99 -15.74 9.77 4.59
N LEU A 100 -14.61 9.43 3.94
CA LEU A 100 -13.85 8.23 4.25
C LEU A 100 -13.35 8.22 5.70
N VAL A 101 -12.72 9.32 6.13
CA VAL A 101 -12.23 9.48 7.50
C VAL A 101 -13.39 9.55 8.50
N GLY A 102 -14.43 10.31 8.17
CA GLY A 102 -15.61 10.44 9.01
C GLY A 102 -16.35 9.14 9.25
N SER A 103 -16.41 8.27 8.23
CA SER A 103 -16.99 6.92 8.37
C SER A 103 -16.16 6.07 9.33
N ALA A 104 -14.85 5.99 9.13
CA ALA A 104 -13.95 5.20 9.97
C ALA A 104 -14.00 5.67 11.45
N LEU A 105 -14.07 6.99 11.69
CA LEU A 105 -14.17 7.55 13.05
C LEU A 105 -15.52 7.23 13.71
N ARG A 106 -16.63 7.35 12.99
CA ARG A 106 -17.97 7.03 13.53
C ARG A 106 -18.08 5.56 13.93
N GLU A 107 -17.51 4.67 13.14
CA GLU A 107 -17.52 3.22 13.36
C GLU A 107 -16.40 2.74 14.28
N LYS A 108 -15.50 3.64 14.70
CA LYS A 108 -14.34 3.36 15.56
C LYS A 108 -13.45 2.25 15.01
N ARG A 109 -13.26 2.23 13.71
CA ARG A 109 -12.42 1.25 12.99
C ARG A 109 -11.24 1.91 12.31
N PHE A 110 -10.25 1.12 11.96
CA PHE A 110 -9.14 1.57 11.11
C PHE A 110 -9.61 1.62 9.65
N GLY A 111 -9.24 2.68 8.94
CA GLY A 111 -9.63 2.90 7.55
C GLY A 111 -8.53 2.63 6.53
N PHE A 112 -7.35 2.13 6.95
CA PHE A 112 -6.19 1.97 6.06
C PHE A 112 -6.45 0.94 4.97
N GLU A 113 -6.87 -0.26 5.33
CA GLU A 113 -7.09 -1.36 4.39
C GLU A 113 -8.23 -1.04 3.40
N GLU A 114 -9.31 -0.44 3.88
CA GLU A 114 -10.42 0.00 3.04
C GLU A 114 -9.98 1.07 2.02
N THR A 115 -9.19 2.05 2.46
CA THR A 115 -8.65 3.10 1.59
C THR A 115 -7.65 2.53 0.57
N ALA A 116 -6.76 1.63 1.00
CA ALA A 116 -5.83 0.95 0.10
C ALA A 116 -6.58 0.12 -0.96
N TYR A 117 -7.63 -0.59 -0.55
CA TYR A 117 -8.50 -1.33 -1.47
C TYR A 117 -9.16 -0.41 -2.49
N LEU A 118 -9.76 0.70 -2.03
CA LEU A 118 -10.39 1.69 -2.90
C LEU A 118 -9.42 2.24 -3.95
N LEU A 119 -8.22 2.63 -3.54
CA LEU A 119 -7.21 3.18 -4.44
C LEU A 119 -6.73 2.16 -5.48
N LEU A 120 -6.53 0.90 -5.09
CA LEU A 120 -6.04 -0.16 -5.97
C LEU A 120 -7.13 -0.69 -6.92
N PHE A 121 -8.38 -0.80 -6.46
CA PHE A 121 -9.44 -1.53 -7.18
C PHE A 121 -10.62 -0.66 -7.61
N GLY A 122 -10.59 0.65 -7.33
CA GLY A 122 -11.51 1.65 -7.86
C GLY A 122 -12.91 1.67 -7.24
N GLN A 123 -13.17 0.86 -6.22
CA GLN A 123 -14.45 0.81 -5.50
C GLN A 123 -14.25 0.49 -4.01
N LEU A 124 -15.20 0.88 -3.18
CA LEU A 124 -15.21 0.47 -1.77
C LEU A 124 -15.49 -1.03 -1.66
N PRO A 125 -14.78 -1.74 -0.77
CA PRO A 125 -15.02 -3.16 -0.57
C PRO A 125 -16.32 -3.41 0.20
N THR A 126 -16.96 -4.54 -0.05
CA THR A 126 -17.90 -5.14 0.89
C THR A 126 -17.15 -5.66 2.12
N GLU A 127 -17.86 -5.96 3.21
CA GLU A 127 -17.25 -6.52 4.43
C GLU A 127 -16.48 -7.82 4.15
N THR A 128 -17.03 -8.69 3.31
CA THR A 128 -16.37 -9.94 2.90
C THR A 128 -15.10 -9.68 2.09
N GLU A 129 -15.13 -8.73 1.17
CA GLU A 129 -13.98 -8.35 0.35
C GLU A 129 -12.89 -7.69 1.20
N LEU A 130 -13.26 -6.82 2.13
CA LEU A 130 -12.32 -6.19 3.06
C LEU A 130 -11.63 -7.23 3.94
N SER A 131 -12.40 -8.19 4.47
CA SER A 131 -11.86 -9.29 5.28
C SER A 131 -10.86 -10.14 4.47
N ALA A 132 -11.20 -10.50 3.23
CA ALA A 132 -10.32 -11.27 2.35
C ALA A 132 -9.05 -10.48 1.98
N PHE A 133 -9.18 -9.18 1.71
CA PHE A 133 -8.06 -8.31 1.42
C PHE A 133 -7.11 -8.17 2.62
N SER A 134 -7.65 -7.95 3.82
CA SER A 134 -6.87 -7.87 5.06
C SER A 134 -6.14 -9.18 5.36
N ALA A 135 -6.78 -10.32 5.14
CA ALA A 135 -6.15 -11.62 5.26
C ALA A 135 -4.99 -11.79 4.26
N GLN A 136 -5.16 -11.31 3.02
CA GLN A 136 -4.11 -11.34 2.00
C GLN A 136 -2.92 -10.42 2.36
N LEU A 137 -3.18 -9.22 2.90
CA LEU A 137 -2.12 -8.35 3.41
C LEU A 137 -1.38 -9.00 4.59
N SER A 138 -2.11 -9.62 5.50
CA SER A 138 -1.53 -10.35 6.63
C SER A 138 -0.62 -11.50 6.16
N TYR A 139 -1.03 -12.24 5.14
CA TYR A 139 -0.21 -13.29 4.51
C TYR A 139 1.11 -12.75 3.93
N TYR A 140 1.09 -11.58 3.31
CA TYR A 140 2.30 -10.93 2.78
C TYR A 140 3.12 -10.17 3.82
N ARG A 141 2.64 -10.02 5.05
CA ARG A 141 3.33 -9.28 6.13
C ARG A 141 4.48 -10.10 6.75
N THR A 142 5.30 -10.66 5.90
CA THR A 142 6.48 -11.46 6.26
C THR A 142 7.69 -11.03 5.43
N LEU A 143 8.87 -11.14 6.01
CA LEU A 143 10.12 -10.84 5.32
C LEU A 143 10.91 -12.13 5.04
N PRO A 144 11.73 -12.17 3.98
CA PRO A 144 12.58 -13.31 3.70
C PRO A 144 13.47 -13.68 4.88
N LYS A 145 13.86 -14.94 4.94
CA LYS A 145 14.76 -15.46 5.97
C LYS A 145 16.02 -14.58 6.06
N ASN A 146 16.37 -14.18 7.27
CA ASN A 146 17.54 -13.35 7.58
C ASN A 146 17.49 -11.91 7.07
N PHE A 147 16.46 -11.47 6.36
CA PHE A 147 16.37 -10.10 5.81
C PHE A 147 16.51 -9.02 6.90
N VAL A 148 15.82 -9.20 8.02
CA VAL A 148 15.91 -8.25 9.16
C VAL A 148 17.35 -8.14 9.64
N ARG A 149 18.02 -9.27 9.86
CA ARG A 149 19.41 -9.32 10.34
C ARG A 149 20.38 -8.69 9.34
N ASP A 150 20.30 -9.07 8.08
CA ASP A 150 21.35 -8.80 7.09
C ASP A 150 21.15 -7.46 6.37
N VAL A 151 19.91 -6.98 6.25
CA VAL A 151 19.58 -5.72 5.58
C VAL A 151 19.28 -4.60 6.58
N ILE A 152 18.44 -4.85 7.58
CA ILE A 152 17.95 -3.81 8.48
C ILE A 152 18.93 -3.57 9.64
N LEU A 153 19.26 -4.62 10.40
CA LEU A 153 20.06 -4.51 11.60
C LEU A 153 21.55 -4.27 11.32
N LYS A 154 22.08 -4.73 10.19
CA LYS A 154 23.52 -4.68 9.89
C LYS A 154 24.01 -3.27 9.56
N SER A 155 23.17 -2.41 9.01
CA SER A 155 23.54 -1.04 8.64
C SER A 155 22.39 -0.05 8.93
N PRO A 156 22.05 0.18 10.20
CA PRO A 156 21.03 1.16 10.58
C PRO A 156 21.51 2.58 10.29
N THR A 157 20.58 3.45 9.90
CA THR A 157 20.84 4.85 9.60
C THR A 157 19.81 5.75 10.26
N GLN A 158 20.19 6.98 10.57
CA GLN A 158 19.28 8.02 11.06
C GLN A 158 18.28 8.44 9.97
N ASP A 159 18.68 8.38 8.72
CA ASP A 159 17.80 8.68 7.58
C ASP A 159 16.84 7.50 7.34
N MET A 160 15.61 7.63 7.87
CA MET A 160 14.55 6.61 7.74
C MET A 160 14.09 6.45 6.29
N MET A 161 14.08 7.50 5.48
CA MET A 161 13.72 7.40 4.06
C MET A 161 14.74 6.57 3.30
N ASN A 162 16.03 6.80 3.55
CA ASN A 162 17.09 5.97 2.99
C ASN A 162 17.00 4.52 3.48
N SER A 163 16.63 4.29 4.74
CA SER A 163 16.40 2.94 5.27
C SER A 163 15.28 2.23 4.53
N LEU A 164 14.14 2.90 4.29
CA LEU A 164 13.03 2.35 3.50
C LEU A 164 13.44 2.05 2.06
N ALA A 165 14.11 2.99 1.39
CA ALA A 165 14.60 2.80 0.02
C ALA A 165 15.56 1.60 -0.09
N LYS A 166 16.49 1.46 0.86
CA LYS A 166 17.39 0.31 0.95
C LYS A 166 16.61 -1.01 1.08
N CYS A 167 15.58 -1.06 1.92
CA CYS A 167 14.75 -2.25 2.07
C CYS A 167 14.04 -2.62 0.77
N VAL A 168 13.45 -1.62 0.08
CA VAL A 168 12.76 -1.85 -1.20
C VAL A 168 13.72 -2.34 -2.28
N LEU A 169 14.89 -1.73 -2.41
CA LEU A 169 15.90 -2.18 -3.37
C LEU A 169 16.44 -3.59 -3.05
N SER A 170 16.63 -3.89 -1.76
CA SER A 170 17.14 -5.19 -1.34
C SER A 170 16.11 -6.31 -1.50
N ILE A 171 14.81 -6.04 -1.25
CA ILE A 171 13.77 -7.06 -1.37
C ILE A 171 13.56 -7.50 -2.82
N ALA A 172 13.85 -6.64 -3.79
CA ALA A 172 13.79 -6.97 -5.21
C ALA A 172 14.67 -8.17 -5.57
N SER A 173 15.80 -8.36 -4.87
CA SER A 173 16.69 -9.52 -5.09
C SER A 173 16.09 -10.87 -4.65
N TYR A 174 14.96 -10.87 -3.97
CA TYR A 174 14.22 -12.07 -3.55
C TYR A 174 13.00 -12.35 -4.43
N ASP A 175 12.76 -11.51 -5.44
CA ASP A 175 11.65 -11.64 -6.37
C ASP A 175 12.18 -12.06 -7.75
N ASP A 176 11.91 -13.28 -8.16
CA ASP A 176 12.34 -13.81 -9.47
C ASP A 176 11.59 -13.19 -10.65
N LYS A 177 10.54 -12.37 -10.38
CA LYS A 177 9.69 -11.73 -11.39
C LYS A 177 9.70 -10.21 -11.26
N THR A 178 10.81 -9.61 -10.88
CA THR A 178 10.93 -8.14 -10.74
C THR A 178 10.59 -7.38 -12.01
N ASP A 179 10.99 -7.91 -13.17
CA ASP A 179 10.85 -7.26 -14.48
C ASP A 179 9.53 -7.61 -15.20
N ASP A 180 8.71 -8.48 -14.62
CA ASP A 180 7.40 -8.84 -15.17
C ASP A 180 6.38 -7.74 -14.85
N ILE A 181 6.03 -6.94 -15.87
CA ILE A 181 5.07 -5.83 -15.79
C ILE A 181 3.62 -6.27 -16.04
N SER A 182 3.34 -7.56 -16.07
CA SER A 182 1.96 -8.04 -16.16
C SER A 182 1.14 -7.56 -14.96
N LEU A 183 -0.13 -7.20 -15.21
CA LEU A 183 -0.99 -6.66 -14.16
C LEU A 183 -1.11 -7.56 -12.91
N PRO A 184 -1.27 -8.91 -13.05
CA PRO A 184 -1.27 -9.78 -11.88
C PRO A 184 0.02 -9.69 -11.05
N ASN A 185 1.17 -9.62 -11.72
CA ASN A 185 2.45 -9.50 -11.02
C ASN A 185 2.61 -8.13 -10.34
N VAL A 186 2.21 -7.05 -11.01
CA VAL A 186 2.23 -5.70 -10.44
C VAL A 186 1.33 -5.62 -9.21
N VAL A 187 0.11 -6.17 -9.27
CA VAL A 187 -0.79 -6.22 -8.09
C VAL A 187 -0.17 -7.03 -6.95
N ARG A 188 0.46 -8.18 -7.25
CA ARG A 188 1.19 -8.96 -6.24
C ARG A 188 2.28 -8.12 -5.56
N GLN A 189 3.12 -7.43 -6.35
CA GLN A 189 4.19 -6.57 -5.83
C GLN A 189 3.64 -5.42 -5.00
N CYS A 190 2.54 -4.77 -5.43
CA CYS A 190 1.87 -3.73 -4.65
C CYS A 190 1.38 -4.26 -3.30
N MET A 191 0.72 -5.43 -3.28
CA MET A 191 0.24 -6.06 -2.06
C MET A 191 1.39 -6.38 -1.08
N GLN A 192 2.49 -6.92 -1.60
CA GLN A 192 3.68 -7.22 -0.80
C GLN A 192 4.30 -5.96 -0.21
N LEU A 193 4.47 -4.90 -0.99
CA LEU A 193 5.03 -3.63 -0.53
C LEU A 193 4.12 -2.99 0.54
N ILE A 194 2.81 -2.89 0.30
CA ILE A 194 1.86 -2.35 1.28
C ILE A 194 1.96 -3.11 2.61
N ALA A 195 2.04 -4.44 2.55
CA ALA A 195 2.10 -5.27 3.74
C ALA A 195 3.43 -5.17 4.49
N THR A 196 4.56 -4.96 3.79
CA THR A 196 5.91 -5.00 4.38
C THR A 196 6.46 -3.62 4.77
N PHE A 197 5.96 -2.53 4.20
CA PHE A 197 6.41 -1.17 4.55
C PHE A 197 6.34 -0.86 6.06
N PRO A 198 5.28 -1.22 6.79
CA PRO A 198 5.24 -1.05 8.25
C PRO A 198 6.40 -1.79 8.96
N LEU A 199 6.78 -2.97 8.47
CA LEU A 199 7.91 -3.72 9.03
C LEU A 199 9.23 -3.00 8.78
N TYR A 200 9.45 -2.48 7.56
CA TYR A 200 10.65 -1.72 7.24
C TYR A 200 10.77 -0.47 8.11
N ALA A 201 9.68 0.27 8.27
CA ALA A 201 9.65 1.49 9.08
C ALA A 201 9.95 1.20 10.56
N VAL A 202 9.20 0.27 11.16
CA VAL A 202 9.32 -0.04 12.59
C VAL A 202 10.67 -0.69 12.89
N TYR A 203 11.08 -1.68 12.10
CA TYR A 203 12.36 -2.38 12.35
C TYR A 203 13.56 -1.48 12.05
N GLY A 204 13.48 -0.64 11.02
CA GLY A 204 14.51 0.35 10.71
C GLY A 204 14.68 1.36 11.84
N TYR A 205 13.58 1.86 12.39
CA TYR A 205 13.60 2.77 13.54
C TYR A 205 14.19 2.11 14.80
N GLN A 206 13.76 0.89 15.11
CA GLN A 206 14.29 0.15 16.27
C GLN A 206 15.77 -0.21 16.10
N ALA A 207 16.20 -0.53 14.89
CA ALA A 207 17.61 -0.78 14.60
C ALA A 207 18.47 0.46 14.79
N TYR A 208 17.99 1.64 14.39
CA TYR A 208 18.65 2.92 14.64
C TYR A 208 18.75 3.22 16.13
N HIS A 209 17.65 3.11 16.86
CA HIS A 209 17.64 3.31 18.32
C HIS A 209 18.59 2.37 19.06
N TYR A 210 18.68 1.12 18.65
CA TYR A 210 19.61 0.15 19.21
C TYR A 210 21.07 0.58 18.98
N LYS A 211 21.40 1.08 17.79
CA LYS A 211 22.73 1.61 17.48
C LYS A 211 23.11 2.80 18.39
N GLU A 212 22.14 3.62 18.78
CA GLU A 212 22.32 4.75 19.70
C GLU A 212 22.42 4.33 21.18
N GLY A 213 22.52 3.04 21.47
CA GLY A 213 22.72 2.50 22.82
C GLY A 213 21.44 2.15 23.59
N ASN A 214 20.29 2.17 22.94
CA ASN A 214 19.03 1.74 23.54
C ASN A 214 18.83 0.21 23.41
N SER A 215 17.83 -0.33 24.10
CA SER A 215 17.46 -1.74 23.96
C SER A 215 16.80 -2.03 22.60
N LEU A 216 17.13 -3.19 22.01
CA LEU A 216 16.51 -3.64 20.77
C LEU A 216 15.15 -4.27 21.06
N PHE A 217 14.09 -3.69 20.47
CA PHE A 217 12.74 -4.23 20.50
C PHE A 217 12.28 -4.53 19.08
N ILE A 218 12.15 -5.81 18.76
CA ILE A 218 11.57 -6.28 17.49
C ILE A 218 10.37 -7.16 17.84
N HIS A 219 9.17 -6.65 17.56
CA HIS A 219 7.94 -7.36 17.76
C HIS A 219 7.39 -7.84 16.41
N ALA A 220 7.06 -9.11 16.32
CA ALA A 220 6.31 -9.61 15.18
C ALA A 220 4.94 -8.91 15.12
N PRO A 221 4.49 -8.49 13.94
CA PRO A 221 3.15 -7.91 13.79
C PRO A 221 2.08 -8.93 14.15
N ARG A 222 0.96 -8.44 14.69
CA ARG A 222 -0.19 -9.30 14.94
C ARG A 222 -0.87 -9.64 13.60
N PRO A 223 -1.53 -10.80 13.51
CA PRO A 223 -2.28 -11.19 12.30
C PRO A 223 -3.47 -10.29 11.99
N GLU A 224 -3.99 -9.61 13.02
CA GLU A 224 -5.17 -8.72 12.98
C GLU A 224 -4.86 -7.38 12.30
#